data_c23140c333321d3316b4bb264c81271a
#
_entry.id   c23140c333321d3316b4bb264c81271a
#
_cell.length_a   1.000
_cell.length_b   1.000
_cell.length_c   1.000
_cell.angle_alpha   90.00
_cell.angle_beta   90.00
_cell.angle_gamma   90.00
#
_symmetry.space_group_name_H-M   'P 1'
#
loop_
_entity.id
_entity.type
_entity.pdbx_description
1 polymer ?
#
loop_
_entity_poly.entity_id
_entity_poly.type
_entity_poly.pdbx_seq_one_letter_code
_entity_poly.pdbx_strand_id
1 'polypeptide(L)'
;MRADRARSVTDYARLAAGYDRRTRLINEVRLRAVAALRLQPGDVVLDAGCGSGFCFAPALEAIGPAGRLLAFDHSPELLAIARARVAQAGWSNVELMEGAAETVRLGASADALLFSYVHDVMQSEAALDNLLAQAKAGARVAACSTKLWPWWGAPVNGYLRATHLRYITNMENFERPWAKLAPRLADFRVAVQWPPGWRYVATGRVP
;
A
#
# COMPACT_ATOMS: atom_id res chain seq x y z
N MET A 1 13.38 10.14 14.55
CA MET A 1 13.36 11.27 13.57
C MET A 1 11.97 11.27 12.95
N ARG A 2 11.14 12.26 13.18
CA ARG A 2 9.82 12.35 12.53
C ARG A 2 10.07 12.52 11.04
N ALA A 3 9.61 11.55 10.22
CA ALA A 3 9.57 11.73 8.78
C ALA A 3 8.89 13.08 8.49
N ASP A 4 9.48 13.88 7.60
CA ASP A 4 8.93 15.20 7.29
C ASP A 4 7.65 15.04 6.45
N ARG A 5 6.56 14.82 7.15
CA ARG A 5 5.23 14.55 6.60
C ARG A 5 4.75 15.69 5.69
N ALA A 6 5.08 16.93 6.04
CA ALA A 6 4.71 18.10 5.24
C ALA A 6 5.41 18.09 3.87
N ARG A 7 6.66 17.63 3.82
CA ARG A 7 7.43 17.50 2.59
C ARG A 7 6.87 16.39 1.68
N SER A 8 6.50 15.26 2.25
CA SER A 8 5.85 14.16 1.53
C SER A 8 4.54 14.62 0.87
N VAL A 9 3.67 15.31 1.60
CA VAL A 9 2.38 15.83 1.07
C VAL A 9 2.61 16.79 -0.09
N THR A 10 3.55 17.73 0.03
CA THR A 10 3.84 18.72 -1.03
C THR A 10 4.40 18.06 -2.29
N ASP A 11 5.25 17.04 -2.13
CA ASP A 11 5.83 16.31 -3.26
C ASP A 11 4.78 15.46 -3.98
N TYR A 12 3.85 14.83 -3.27
CA TYR A 12 2.74 14.09 -3.87
C TYR A 12 1.74 15.00 -4.59
N ALA A 13 1.46 16.19 -4.07
CA ALA A 13 0.60 17.18 -4.73
C ALA A 13 1.10 17.56 -6.14
N ARG A 14 2.41 17.81 -6.26
CA ARG A 14 3.05 18.14 -7.55
C ARG A 14 3.06 16.98 -8.53
N LEU A 15 2.96 15.75 -8.04
CA LEU A 15 3.02 14.52 -8.84
C LEU A 15 1.66 13.99 -9.27
N ALA A 16 0.57 14.41 -8.62
CA ALA A 16 -0.78 13.88 -8.82
C ALA A 16 -1.19 13.88 -10.31
N ALA A 17 -0.94 14.97 -11.03
CA ALA A 17 -1.30 15.15 -12.46
C ALA A 17 -0.52 14.25 -13.46
N GLY A 18 0.09 13.21 -13.07
CA GLY A 18 0.81 12.26 -13.95
C GLY A 18 1.22 11.01 -13.21
N TYR A 19 0.68 10.86 -12.02
CA TYR A 19 1.06 9.80 -11.08
C TYR A 19 0.86 8.40 -11.68
N ASP A 20 -0.32 8.10 -12.22
CA ASP A 20 -0.62 6.79 -12.80
C ASP A 20 0.28 6.44 -13.99
N ARG A 21 0.62 7.43 -14.83
CA ARG A 21 1.54 7.20 -15.96
C ARG A 21 2.96 6.94 -15.50
N ARG A 22 3.42 7.65 -14.46
CA ARG A 22 4.77 7.45 -13.88
C ARG A 22 4.90 6.15 -13.11
N THR A 23 3.80 5.67 -12.54
CA THR A 23 3.75 4.42 -11.76
C THR A 23 3.44 3.19 -12.60
N ARG A 24 3.24 3.32 -13.92
CA ARG A 24 2.90 2.21 -14.82
C ARG A 24 3.85 1.01 -14.70
N LEU A 25 5.14 1.25 -14.49
CA LEU A 25 6.15 0.19 -14.36
C LEU A 25 6.02 -0.63 -13.07
N ILE A 26 5.27 -0.12 -12.08
CA ILE A 26 5.03 -0.82 -10.81
C ILE A 26 3.64 -1.45 -10.73
N ASN A 27 2.80 -1.25 -11.75
CA ASN A 27 1.41 -1.71 -11.74
C ASN A 27 1.32 -3.24 -11.66
N GLU A 28 2.21 -3.95 -12.33
CA GLU A 28 2.21 -5.42 -12.29
C GLU A 28 2.38 -5.97 -10.87
N VAL A 29 3.29 -5.42 -10.07
CA VAL A 29 3.48 -5.89 -8.70
C VAL A 29 2.31 -5.51 -7.80
N ARG A 30 1.63 -4.39 -8.06
CA ARG A 30 0.39 -4.01 -7.37
C ARG A 30 -0.73 -5.02 -7.64
N LEU A 31 -0.94 -5.37 -8.93
CA LEU A 31 -1.94 -6.38 -9.31
C LEU A 31 -1.63 -7.75 -8.68
N ARG A 32 -0.36 -8.14 -8.65
CA ARG A 32 0.06 -9.38 -7.97
C ARG A 32 -0.21 -9.33 -6.47
N ALA A 33 -0.05 -8.18 -5.81
CA ALA A 33 -0.37 -8.03 -4.39
C ALA A 33 -1.87 -8.16 -4.12
N VAL A 34 -2.72 -7.55 -4.96
CA VAL A 34 -4.18 -7.73 -4.87
C VAL A 34 -4.56 -9.19 -5.09
N ALA A 35 -4.02 -9.84 -6.12
CA ALA A 35 -4.27 -11.27 -6.38
C ALA A 35 -3.81 -12.17 -5.22
N ALA A 36 -2.69 -11.83 -4.57
CA ALA A 36 -2.15 -12.59 -3.44
C ALA A 36 -3.04 -12.53 -2.18
N LEU A 37 -3.90 -11.52 -2.06
CA LEU A 37 -4.93 -11.45 -1.00
C LEU A 37 -6.00 -12.53 -1.15
N ARG A 38 -6.18 -13.13 -2.35
CA ARG A 38 -7.22 -14.14 -2.60
C ARG A 38 -8.60 -13.68 -2.09
N LEU A 39 -8.96 -12.45 -2.48
CA LEU A 39 -10.20 -11.82 -2.06
C LEU A 39 -11.41 -12.68 -2.43
N GLN A 40 -12.43 -12.63 -1.58
CA GLN A 40 -13.67 -13.38 -1.77
C GLN A 40 -14.85 -12.41 -1.92
N PRO A 41 -15.91 -12.79 -2.64
CA PRO A 41 -17.13 -12.00 -2.67
C PRO A 41 -17.65 -11.69 -1.26
N GLY A 42 -17.96 -10.42 -1.00
CA GLY A 42 -18.42 -9.95 0.30
C GLY A 42 -17.34 -9.51 1.28
N ASP A 43 -16.06 -9.67 0.95
CA ASP A 43 -14.95 -9.20 1.81
C ASP A 43 -14.99 -7.68 2.05
N VAL A 44 -14.58 -7.30 3.24
CA VAL A 44 -14.20 -5.92 3.59
C VAL A 44 -12.70 -5.79 3.41
N VAL A 45 -12.26 -4.96 2.47
CA VAL A 45 -10.84 -4.76 2.14
C VAL A 45 -10.39 -3.38 2.58
N LEU A 46 -9.25 -3.30 3.25
CA LEU A 46 -8.56 -2.03 3.52
C LEU A 46 -7.43 -1.82 2.50
N ASP A 47 -7.47 -0.72 1.75
CA ASP A 47 -6.33 -0.21 0.96
C ASP A 47 -5.65 0.92 1.74
N ALA A 48 -4.56 0.60 2.41
CA ALA A 48 -3.85 1.51 3.30
C ALA A 48 -2.91 2.45 2.52
N GLY A 49 -3.18 3.76 2.54
CA GLY A 49 -2.45 4.73 1.73
C GLY A 49 -2.73 4.53 0.24
N CYS A 50 -4.01 4.58 -0.12
CA CYS A 50 -4.53 4.17 -1.43
C CYS A 50 -4.08 5.06 -2.61
N GLY A 51 -3.55 6.26 -2.31
CA GLY A 51 -3.16 7.23 -3.32
C GLY A 51 -4.30 7.59 -4.26
N SER A 52 -4.07 7.47 -5.57
CA SER A 52 -5.06 7.72 -6.62
C SER A 52 -6.07 6.59 -6.83
N GLY A 53 -6.05 5.53 -6.00
CA GLY A 53 -6.97 4.40 -6.09
C GLY A 53 -6.67 3.40 -7.22
N PHE A 54 -5.40 3.19 -7.56
CA PHE A 54 -5.02 2.25 -8.61
C PHE A 54 -5.51 0.81 -8.35
N CYS A 55 -5.49 0.37 -7.09
CA CYS A 55 -5.87 -0.99 -6.71
C CYS A 55 -7.40 -1.19 -6.58
N PHE A 56 -8.21 -0.15 -6.72
CA PHE A 56 -9.67 -0.25 -6.51
C PHE A 56 -10.36 -1.19 -7.48
N ALA A 57 -10.16 -1.02 -8.79
CA ALA A 57 -10.82 -1.85 -9.77
C ALA A 57 -10.60 -3.36 -9.56
N PRO A 58 -9.35 -3.87 -9.47
CA PRO A 58 -9.13 -5.30 -9.27
C PRO A 58 -9.61 -5.80 -7.89
N ALA A 59 -9.59 -4.95 -6.85
CA ALA A 59 -10.13 -5.32 -5.54
C ALA A 59 -11.66 -5.42 -5.58
N LEU A 60 -12.34 -4.43 -6.15
CA LEU A 60 -13.79 -4.38 -6.26
C LEU A 60 -14.36 -5.47 -7.16
N GLU A 61 -13.66 -5.80 -8.26
CA GLU A 61 -14.01 -6.93 -9.11
C GLU A 61 -14.02 -8.26 -8.32
N ALA A 62 -13.02 -8.44 -7.46
CA ALA A 62 -12.90 -9.67 -6.67
C ALA A 62 -13.93 -9.77 -5.54
N ILE A 63 -14.21 -8.65 -4.83
CA ILE A 63 -15.15 -8.68 -3.69
C ILE A 63 -16.61 -8.53 -4.11
N GLY A 64 -16.87 -8.08 -5.32
CA GLY A 64 -18.21 -7.89 -5.85
C GLY A 64 -19.04 -6.81 -5.13
N PRO A 65 -20.33 -6.67 -5.48
CA PRO A 65 -21.17 -5.60 -4.95
C PRO A 65 -21.53 -5.75 -3.47
N ALA A 66 -21.45 -6.96 -2.91
CA ALA A 66 -21.70 -7.23 -1.49
C ALA A 66 -20.47 -6.93 -0.61
N GLY A 67 -19.27 -6.82 -1.19
CA GLY A 67 -18.04 -6.42 -0.50
C GLY A 67 -17.93 -4.92 -0.29
N ARG A 68 -16.97 -4.50 0.53
CA ARG A 68 -16.68 -3.08 0.81
C ARG A 68 -15.19 -2.82 0.67
N LEU A 69 -14.84 -1.73 0.01
CA LEU A 69 -13.48 -1.23 -0.05
C LEU A 69 -13.37 0.01 0.86
N LEU A 70 -12.60 -0.12 1.93
CA LEU A 70 -12.23 0.96 2.82
C LEU A 70 -10.85 1.44 2.40
N ALA A 71 -10.70 2.72 2.09
CA ALA A 71 -9.44 3.24 1.62
C ALA A 71 -9.13 4.59 2.26
N PHE A 72 -7.88 4.81 2.64
CA PHE A 72 -7.46 6.10 3.16
C PHE A 72 -6.15 6.55 2.55
N ASP A 73 -5.96 7.86 2.53
CA ASP A 73 -4.67 8.49 2.25
C ASP A 73 -4.55 9.79 3.06
N HIS A 74 -3.32 10.25 3.25
CA HIS A 74 -3.05 11.52 3.91
C HIS A 74 -2.98 12.71 2.94
N SER A 75 -2.95 12.45 1.61
CA SER A 75 -2.90 13.47 0.56
C SER A 75 -4.30 13.75 0.02
N PRO A 76 -4.86 14.94 0.30
CA PRO A 76 -6.15 15.35 -0.24
C PRO A 76 -6.15 15.40 -1.78
N GLU A 77 -5.00 15.70 -2.41
CA GLU A 77 -4.87 15.76 -3.86
C GLU A 77 -4.98 14.38 -4.51
N LEU A 78 -4.34 13.36 -3.90
CA LEU A 78 -4.47 11.98 -4.38
C LEU A 78 -5.88 11.44 -4.13
N LEU A 79 -6.48 11.77 -2.98
CA LEU A 79 -7.87 11.41 -2.69
C LEU A 79 -8.85 12.08 -3.63
N ALA A 80 -8.59 13.29 -4.10
CA ALA A 80 -9.44 13.93 -5.12
C ALA A 80 -9.45 13.12 -6.42
N ILE A 81 -8.29 12.58 -6.85
CA ILE A 81 -8.20 11.69 -8.02
C ILE A 81 -8.93 10.38 -7.74
N ALA A 82 -8.76 9.80 -6.55
CA ALA A 82 -9.45 8.58 -6.15
C ALA A 82 -10.98 8.76 -6.15
N ARG A 83 -11.48 9.87 -5.60
CA ARG A 83 -12.93 10.22 -5.62
C ARG A 83 -13.47 10.36 -7.03
N ALA A 84 -12.73 11.05 -7.92
CA ALA A 84 -13.12 11.18 -9.32
C ALA A 84 -13.18 9.81 -10.02
N ARG A 85 -12.24 8.92 -9.74
CA ARG A 85 -12.22 7.54 -10.25
C ARG A 85 -13.42 6.74 -9.77
N VAL A 86 -13.76 6.82 -8.47
CA VAL A 86 -14.93 6.16 -7.89
C VAL A 86 -16.22 6.65 -8.56
N ALA A 87 -16.38 7.96 -8.70
CA ALA A 87 -17.55 8.57 -9.34
C ALA A 87 -17.67 8.18 -10.81
N GLN A 88 -16.58 8.22 -11.57
CA GLN A 88 -16.56 7.86 -12.99
C GLN A 88 -16.91 6.39 -13.22
N ALA A 89 -16.47 5.51 -12.34
CA ALA A 89 -16.74 4.06 -12.44
C ALA A 89 -18.10 3.65 -11.84
N GLY A 90 -18.79 4.56 -11.14
CA GLY A 90 -20.09 4.29 -10.51
C GLY A 90 -20.01 3.33 -9.32
N TRP A 91 -18.85 3.22 -8.67
CA TRP A 91 -18.70 2.32 -7.50
C TRP A 91 -19.38 2.91 -6.27
N SER A 92 -20.34 2.17 -5.70
CA SER A 92 -21.12 2.57 -4.50
C SER A 92 -20.61 1.95 -3.20
N ASN A 93 -19.69 0.98 -3.29
CA ASN A 93 -19.16 0.22 -2.15
C ASN A 93 -17.72 0.58 -1.78
N VAL A 94 -17.32 1.82 -2.07
CA VAL A 94 -16.01 2.40 -1.71
C VAL A 94 -16.21 3.49 -0.69
N GLU A 95 -15.47 3.42 0.41
CA GLU A 95 -15.39 4.46 1.44
C GLU A 95 -14.00 5.08 1.43
N LEU A 96 -13.91 6.40 1.18
CA LEU A 96 -12.65 7.13 1.11
C LEU A 96 -12.50 8.06 2.32
N MET A 97 -11.42 7.88 3.05
CA MET A 97 -11.10 8.64 4.26
C MET A 97 -9.81 9.43 4.07
N GLU A 98 -9.79 10.67 4.56
CA GLU A 98 -8.55 11.42 4.71
C GLU A 98 -8.02 11.24 6.12
N GLY A 99 -6.77 10.83 6.25
CA GLY A 99 -6.19 10.62 7.57
C GLY A 99 -4.82 9.99 7.56
N ALA A 100 -4.23 9.98 8.73
CA ALA A 100 -2.95 9.32 8.98
C ALA A 100 -3.16 7.87 9.39
N ALA A 101 -2.28 6.98 8.94
CA ALA A 101 -2.33 5.57 9.24
C ALA A 101 -2.35 5.23 10.74
N GLU A 102 -1.73 6.10 11.56
CA GLU A 102 -1.67 5.94 13.00
C GLU A 102 -2.99 6.23 13.73
N THR A 103 -3.90 6.97 13.09
CA THR A 103 -5.10 7.48 13.77
C THR A 103 -6.40 7.22 13.04
N VAL A 104 -6.35 6.84 11.76
CA VAL A 104 -7.55 6.54 10.97
C VAL A 104 -8.39 5.47 11.67
N ARG A 105 -9.72 5.62 11.61
CA ARG A 105 -10.68 4.64 12.11
C ARG A 105 -11.55 4.13 10.97
N LEU A 106 -11.64 2.82 10.87
CA LEU A 106 -12.42 2.15 9.84
C LEU A 106 -13.86 1.98 10.33
N GLY A 107 -14.81 2.09 9.42
CA GLY A 107 -16.23 1.85 9.73
C GLY A 107 -16.61 0.36 9.88
N ALA A 108 -15.67 -0.56 9.65
CA ALA A 108 -15.85 -1.99 9.81
C ALA A 108 -14.50 -2.71 9.96
N SER A 109 -14.52 -3.92 10.52
CA SER A 109 -13.31 -4.76 10.59
C SER A 109 -12.98 -5.36 9.23
N ALA A 110 -11.71 -5.29 8.84
CA ALA A 110 -11.24 -5.75 7.54
C ALA A 110 -11.01 -7.27 7.49
N ASP A 111 -11.42 -7.90 6.38
CA ASP A 111 -11.10 -9.29 6.01
C ASP A 111 -9.74 -9.41 5.31
N ALA A 112 -9.30 -8.30 4.69
CA ALA A 112 -8.02 -8.22 4.01
C ALA A 112 -7.45 -6.80 4.07
N LEU A 113 -6.10 -6.70 4.14
CA LEU A 113 -5.35 -5.44 4.16
C LEU A 113 -4.32 -5.43 3.03
N LEU A 114 -4.30 -4.34 2.27
CA LEU A 114 -3.33 -4.08 1.23
C LEU A 114 -2.40 -2.92 1.64
N PHE A 115 -1.10 -3.15 1.58
CA PHE A 115 -0.05 -2.15 1.73
C PHE A 115 0.71 -2.01 0.42
N SER A 116 0.31 -1.05 -0.41
CA SER A 116 0.82 -0.91 -1.77
C SER A 116 1.67 0.35 -1.94
N TYR A 117 3.00 0.21 -1.92
CA TYR A 117 3.96 1.33 -2.03
C TYR A 117 3.83 2.37 -0.91
N VAL A 118 3.57 1.92 0.29
CA VAL A 118 3.39 2.73 1.51
C VAL A 118 4.51 2.44 2.51
N HIS A 119 5.75 2.64 2.09
CA HIS A 119 6.93 2.33 2.90
C HIS A 119 6.89 3.03 4.27
N ASP A 120 6.53 4.30 4.32
CA ASP A 120 6.49 5.09 5.56
C ASP A 120 5.47 4.51 6.57
N VAL A 121 4.29 4.05 6.09
CA VAL A 121 3.30 3.34 6.92
C VAL A 121 3.87 2.03 7.46
N MET A 122 4.58 1.27 6.60
CA MET A 122 5.19 -0.01 7.00
C MET A 122 6.37 0.16 7.97
N GLN A 123 6.96 1.35 8.05
CA GLN A 123 8.02 1.68 9.02
C GLN A 123 7.49 2.36 10.29
N SER A 124 6.19 2.63 10.40
CA SER A 124 5.54 3.17 11.59
C SER A 124 4.89 2.03 12.40
N GLU A 125 5.46 1.71 13.58
CA GLU A 125 4.88 0.71 14.46
C GLU A 125 3.46 1.10 14.88
N ALA A 126 3.25 2.37 15.24
CA ALA A 126 1.94 2.88 15.60
C ALA A 126 0.90 2.75 14.47
N ALA A 127 1.32 2.93 13.20
CA ALA A 127 0.45 2.72 12.05
C ALA A 127 0.08 1.24 11.89
N LEU A 128 1.08 0.34 11.95
CA LEU A 128 0.84 -1.09 11.85
C LEU A 128 -0.06 -1.59 12.98
N ASP A 129 0.21 -1.18 14.22
CA ASP A 129 -0.60 -1.57 15.38
C ASP A 129 -2.05 -1.05 15.24
N ASN A 130 -2.24 0.21 14.81
CA ASN A 130 -3.58 0.76 14.58
C ASN A 130 -4.34 0.04 13.48
N LEU A 131 -3.71 -0.24 12.34
CA LEU A 131 -4.39 -0.84 11.19
C LEU A 131 -4.67 -2.33 11.39
N LEU A 132 -3.72 -3.09 11.95
CA LEU A 132 -3.90 -4.51 12.22
C LEU A 132 -4.93 -4.77 13.32
N ALA A 133 -5.04 -3.90 14.33
CA ALA A 133 -6.07 -3.99 15.37
C ALA A 133 -7.50 -3.81 14.84
N GLN A 134 -7.67 -3.25 13.63
CA GLN A 134 -8.95 -3.06 12.97
C GLN A 134 -9.27 -4.18 11.95
N ALA A 135 -8.42 -5.18 11.86
CA ALA A 135 -8.64 -6.37 11.05
C ALA A 135 -9.26 -7.51 11.87
N LYS A 136 -9.94 -8.41 11.19
CA LYS A 136 -10.43 -9.66 11.80
C LYS A 136 -9.26 -10.60 12.08
N ALA A 137 -9.37 -11.46 13.08
CA ALA A 137 -8.46 -12.60 13.23
C ALA A 137 -8.46 -13.44 11.95
N GLY A 138 -7.27 -13.84 11.49
CA GLY A 138 -7.10 -14.55 10.21
C GLY A 138 -7.17 -13.66 8.97
N ALA A 139 -7.39 -12.36 9.09
CA ALA A 139 -7.42 -11.43 7.97
C ALA A 139 -6.15 -11.55 7.11
N ARG A 140 -6.34 -11.54 5.80
CA ARG A 140 -5.24 -11.69 4.83
C ARG A 140 -4.52 -10.35 4.65
N VAL A 141 -3.20 -10.40 4.65
CA VAL A 141 -2.37 -9.22 4.46
C VAL A 141 -1.50 -9.40 3.24
N ALA A 142 -1.45 -8.41 2.37
CA ALA A 142 -0.48 -8.32 1.29
C ALA A 142 0.22 -6.95 1.31
N ALA A 143 1.53 -6.98 1.13
CA ALA A 143 2.32 -5.77 0.99
C ALA A 143 3.21 -5.86 -0.24
N CYS A 144 3.32 -4.78 -1.02
CA CYS A 144 4.22 -4.71 -2.15
C CYS A 144 4.92 -3.37 -2.23
N SER A 145 6.18 -3.39 -2.64
CA SER A 145 6.97 -2.18 -2.87
C SER A 145 8.28 -2.51 -3.58
N THR A 146 9.12 -1.50 -3.68
CA THR A 146 10.53 -1.61 -4.06
C THR A 146 11.36 -1.90 -2.81
N LYS A 147 12.41 -2.71 -2.96
CA LYS A 147 13.45 -2.94 -1.97
C LYS A 147 14.83 -2.61 -2.55
N LEU A 148 15.78 -2.26 -1.71
CA LEU A 148 17.18 -2.19 -2.10
C LEU A 148 17.80 -3.59 -2.13
N TRP A 149 18.84 -3.73 -2.94
CA TRP A 149 19.72 -4.89 -2.91
C TRP A 149 20.65 -4.80 -1.70
N PRO A 150 21.21 -5.92 -1.23
CA PRO A 150 22.28 -5.89 -0.25
C PRO A 150 23.48 -5.03 -0.73
N TRP A 151 24.43 -4.76 0.13
CA TRP A 151 25.54 -3.85 -0.13
C TRP A 151 26.28 -4.08 -1.47
N TRP A 152 26.37 -5.33 -1.93
CA TRP A 152 27.00 -5.68 -3.22
C TRP A 152 26.23 -5.15 -4.44
N GLY A 153 24.97 -4.75 -4.27
CA GLY A 153 24.16 -4.11 -5.29
C GLY A 153 24.27 -2.57 -5.30
N ALA A 154 25.31 -1.99 -4.75
CA ALA A 154 25.48 -0.54 -4.60
C ALA A 154 25.23 0.27 -5.90
N PRO A 155 25.68 -0.11 -7.09
CA PRO A 155 25.37 0.62 -8.32
C PRO A 155 23.87 0.65 -8.64
N VAL A 156 23.19 -0.49 -8.47
CA VAL A 156 21.73 -0.60 -8.67
C VAL A 156 21.00 0.23 -7.63
N ASN A 157 21.44 0.19 -6.38
CA ASN A 157 20.86 0.98 -5.30
C ASN A 157 21.01 2.49 -5.54
N GLY A 158 22.15 2.92 -6.08
CA GLY A 158 22.39 4.31 -6.49
C GLY A 158 21.40 4.76 -7.56
N TYR A 159 21.21 3.96 -8.59
CA TYR A 159 20.22 4.20 -9.63
C TYR A 159 18.78 4.25 -9.06
N LEU A 160 18.38 3.30 -8.22
CA LEU A 160 17.06 3.27 -7.61
C LEU A 160 16.81 4.50 -6.73
N ARG A 161 17.78 4.91 -5.91
CA ARG A 161 17.70 6.14 -5.08
C ARG A 161 17.49 7.38 -5.93
N ALA A 162 18.26 7.52 -7.01
CA ALA A 162 18.19 8.69 -7.88
C ALA A 162 16.88 8.79 -8.67
N THR A 163 16.28 7.66 -9.04
CA THR A 163 15.17 7.62 -10.01
C THR A 163 13.81 7.27 -9.40
N HIS A 164 13.77 6.29 -8.49
CA HIS A 164 12.54 5.72 -7.97
C HIS A 164 12.26 6.10 -6.52
N LEU A 165 13.30 6.34 -5.72
CA LEU A 165 13.18 6.53 -4.27
C LEU A 165 13.38 7.98 -3.82
N ARG A 166 13.58 8.92 -4.75
CA ARG A 166 13.85 10.33 -4.43
C ARG A 166 12.72 11.03 -3.65
N TYR A 167 11.52 10.46 -3.65
CA TYR A 167 10.35 10.98 -2.94
C TYR A 167 10.12 10.32 -1.57
N ILE A 168 10.91 9.30 -1.25
CA ILE A 168 10.78 8.57 0.01
C ILE A 168 11.61 9.28 1.07
N THR A 169 10.96 9.67 2.14
CA THR A 169 11.57 10.44 3.23
C THR A 169 12.23 9.56 4.28
N ASN A 170 11.77 8.32 4.43
CA ASN A 170 12.32 7.34 5.35
C ASN A 170 12.96 6.17 4.60
N MET A 171 14.27 6.00 4.73
CA MET A 171 15.04 4.92 4.10
C MET A 171 15.31 3.75 5.06
N GLU A 172 14.68 3.75 6.23
CA GLU A 172 14.82 2.67 7.22
C GLU A 172 14.36 1.33 6.62
N ASN A 173 15.12 0.27 6.87
CA ASN A 173 14.81 -1.11 6.44
C ASN A 173 14.55 -1.28 4.92
N PHE A 174 15.06 -0.42 4.05
CA PHE A 174 14.79 -0.53 2.61
C PHE A 174 15.33 -1.79 1.94
N GLU A 175 16.26 -2.51 2.57
CA GLU A 175 16.68 -3.85 2.14
C GLU A 175 15.65 -4.92 2.51
N ARG A 176 14.93 -4.70 3.61
CA ARG A 176 13.88 -5.58 4.13
C ARG A 176 12.66 -4.76 4.57
N PRO A 177 11.92 -4.13 3.61
CA PRO A 177 10.85 -3.18 3.92
C PRO A 177 9.74 -3.74 4.81
N TRP A 178 9.61 -5.06 4.85
CA TRP A 178 8.65 -5.81 5.66
C TRP A 178 9.12 -6.10 7.10
N ALA A 179 10.29 -5.60 7.52
CA ALA A 179 10.92 -6.00 8.79
C ALA A 179 10.02 -5.76 10.01
N LYS A 180 9.25 -4.66 10.04
CA LYS A 180 8.32 -4.34 11.13
C LYS A 180 6.96 -5.04 10.99
N LEU A 181 6.53 -5.34 9.76
CA LEU A 181 5.27 -6.04 9.50
C LEU A 181 5.38 -7.55 9.76
N ALA A 182 6.49 -8.17 9.36
CA ALA A 182 6.68 -9.62 9.42
C ALA A 182 6.42 -10.26 10.81
N PRO A 183 6.93 -9.70 11.93
CA PRO A 183 6.72 -10.30 13.24
C PRO A 183 5.28 -10.17 13.76
N ARG A 184 4.44 -9.38 13.12
CA ARG A 184 3.03 -9.15 13.47
C ARG A 184 2.07 -10.09 12.73
N LEU A 185 2.57 -10.94 11.83
CA LEU A 185 1.76 -11.79 10.98
C LEU A 185 2.11 -13.26 11.14
N ALA A 186 1.08 -14.10 11.17
CA ALA A 186 1.21 -15.54 10.98
C ALA A 186 1.42 -15.86 9.50
N ASP A 187 2.01 -17.03 9.19
CA ASP A 187 2.26 -17.55 7.82
C ASP A 187 2.98 -16.57 6.90
N PHE A 188 3.83 -15.73 7.46
CA PHE A 188 4.51 -14.67 6.71
C PHE A 188 5.44 -15.24 5.63
N ARG A 189 5.28 -14.75 4.39
CA ARG A 189 6.08 -15.13 3.23
C ARG A 189 6.42 -13.91 2.38
N VAL A 190 7.58 -13.95 1.71
CA VAL A 190 8.00 -12.91 0.77
C VAL A 190 8.41 -13.54 -0.55
N ALA A 191 7.80 -13.09 -1.64
CA ALA A 191 8.19 -13.39 -3.00
C ALA A 191 8.88 -12.16 -3.62
N VAL A 192 10.15 -12.27 -3.95
CA VAL A 192 10.89 -11.24 -4.67
C VAL A 192 10.75 -11.47 -6.16
N GLN A 193 10.32 -10.44 -6.90
CA GLN A 193 10.18 -10.52 -8.36
C GLN A 193 11.55 -10.47 -9.04
N TRP A 194 11.93 -11.55 -9.68
CA TRP A 194 13.16 -11.67 -10.44
C TRP A 194 12.88 -11.90 -11.93
N PRO A 195 13.64 -11.33 -12.86
CA PRO A 195 14.48 -10.14 -12.72
C PRO A 195 13.65 -8.86 -12.61
N PRO A 196 14.11 -7.78 -12.03
CA PRO A 196 15.47 -7.45 -11.59
C PRO A 196 15.73 -7.63 -10.08
N GLY A 197 14.81 -8.17 -9.27
CA GLY A 197 15.04 -8.48 -7.86
C GLY A 197 14.89 -7.29 -6.89
N TRP A 198 14.33 -6.18 -7.32
CA TRP A 198 14.09 -4.99 -6.47
C TRP A 198 12.61 -4.75 -6.12
N ARG A 199 11.70 -5.64 -6.55
CA ARG A 199 10.28 -5.58 -6.21
C ARG A 199 9.90 -6.83 -5.44
N TYR A 200 8.94 -6.69 -4.54
CA TYR A 200 8.47 -7.81 -3.75
C TYR A 200 6.95 -7.78 -3.55
N VAL A 201 6.41 -8.95 -3.26
CA VAL A 201 5.10 -9.12 -2.65
C VAL A 201 5.31 -9.93 -1.38
N ALA A 202 4.90 -9.39 -0.24
CA ALA A 202 4.88 -10.08 1.04
C ALA A 202 3.42 -10.40 1.40
N THR A 203 3.19 -11.55 2.00
CA THR A 203 1.86 -12.00 2.42
C THR A 203 1.91 -12.59 3.82
N GLY A 204 0.79 -12.57 4.52
CA GLY A 204 0.60 -13.19 5.83
C GLY A 204 -0.83 -13.10 6.29
N ARG A 205 -1.08 -13.45 7.55
CA ARG A 205 -2.39 -13.37 8.20
C ARG A 205 -2.25 -12.67 9.54
N VAL A 206 -3.26 -11.88 9.87
CA VAL A 206 -3.41 -11.37 11.25
C VAL A 206 -3.63 -12.57 12.18
N PRO A 207 -2.92 -12.68 13.30
CA PRO A 207 -3.10 -13.78 14.26
C PRO A 207 -4.52 -13.93 14.79
#